data_6662607704031547384561eb163f8e2e
#
_entry.id   6662607704031547384561eb163f8e2e
#
_cell.length_a   1.000
_cell.length_b   1.000
_cell.length_c   1.000
_cell.angle_alpha   90.00
_cell.angle_beta   90.00
_cell.angle_gamma   90.00
#
_symmetry.space_group_name_H-M   'P 1'
#
loop_
_entity.id
_entity.type
_entity.pdbx_description
1 polymer ?
#
loop_
_entity_poly.entity_id
_entity_poly.type
_entity_poly.pdbx_seq_one_letter_code
_entity_poly.pdbx_strand_id
1 'polypeptide(L)'
;MKKVLHVVLCMMLCVSMLMGVAAAEQSQELNIAVFEGGFGADYWKEIAAAFEAANPGVQVKMQISPTIGDTISAQMVAGDVPDFLVLNGTSYTVIQNLIVEKGLLDITDVFEGPCYDSEDKLADKIVDGLLASNVCSPYGDGKIYQAPLNGSPTGLIYNKTLFEQNGWSVPTTWDEMFELGAKAKEQGIYLYTYQGLYPTYLQWGLFPSVYSAMGDENTEKYLKYGEGSVINTQAIDVLRNFEKMAREGYILPGTTALNHTQSQQEMMMNKALFIPCGTWIESEMADAPRADGFQFAMAPCPSLTADQTRKVVVAMETMSIPAAAKNPELAKQFLRFLYTDKSVELFAEKANGVAATKNASELAKPYISEAMYNFYAIFSMDGVSTIVPGFAARAQGSKVDIDGEIYNPAADVVNGAMTADEWAQAIEDAFAQVRSELEAAK
;
A
#
# COMPACT_ATOMS: atom_id res chain seq x y z
N MET A 1 20.57 -64.40 -44.15
CA MET A 1 19.26 -63.94 -43.74
C MET A 1 19.09 -63.81 -42.22
N LYS A 2 19.51 -64.74 -41.37
CA LYS A 2 19.36 -64.60 -39.87
C LYS A 2 20.15 -63.41 -39.23
N LYS A 3 21.33 -63.04 -39.72
CA LYS A 3 22.12 -61.95 -39.20
C LYS A 3 21.56 -60.57 -39.57
N VAL A 4 20.91 -60.38 -40.69
CA VAL A 4 20.25 -59.17 -41.13
C VAL A 4 18.96 -58.89 -40.31
N LEU A 5 18.26 -59.93 -39.96
CA LEU A 5 17.04 -59.87 -39.17
C LEU A 5 17.31 -59.39 -37.71
N HIS A 6 18.46 -59.79 -37.12
CA HIS A 6 18.86 -59.32 -35.76
C HIS A 6 19.29 -57.86 -35.73
N VAL A 7 19.94 -57.34 -36.77
CA VAL A 7 20.35 -55.94 -36.87
C VAL A 7 19.11 -55.03 -37.04
N VAL A 8 18.13 -55.45 -37.86
CA VAL A 8 16.88 -54.69 -38.05
C VAL A 8 16.02 -54.70 -36.77
N LEU A 9 15.98 -55.81 -36.01
CA LEU A 9 15.25 -55.91 -34.77
C LEU A 9 15.92 -55.05 -33.65
N CYS A 10 17.27 -55.02 -33.57
CA CYS A 10 17.99 -54.14 -32.64
C CYS A 10 17.85 -52.65 -33.00
N MET A 11 17.83 -52.26 -34.28
CA MET A 11 17.55 -50.88 -34.68
C MET A 11 16.11 -50.46 -34.39
N MET A 12 15.11 -51.33 -34.57
CA MET A 12 13.72 -51.02 -34.18
C MET A 12 13.55 -50.90 -32.64
N LEU A 13 14.26 -51.70 -31.85
CA LEU A 13 14.26 -51.58 -30.40
C LEU A 13 14.99 -50.29 -29.91
N CYS A 14 16.06 -49.86 -30.55
CA CYS A 14 16.73 -48.60 -30.25
C CYS A 14 15.91 -47.38 -30.67
N VAL A 15 15.15 -47.44 -31.77
CA VAL A 15 14.26 -46.35 -32.20
C VAL A 15 13.01 -46.27 -31.30
N SER A 16 12.51 -47.39 -30.79
CA SER A 16 11.41 -47.37 -29.81
C SER A 16 11.82 -46.94 -28.40
N MET A 17 13.10 -47.03 -28.01
CA MET A 17 13.63 -46.46 -26.78
C MET A 17 13.95 -44.95 -26.90
N LEU A 18 14.11 -44.42 -28.09
CA LEU A 18 14.30 -42.98 -28.32
C LEU A 18 12.98 -42.20 -28.44
N MET A 19 11.84 -42.86 -28.59
CA MET A 19 10.51 -42.25 -28.59
C MET A 19 9.78 -42.35 -27.21
N GLY A 20 10.44 -42.83 -26.17
CA GLY A 20 9.84 -43.14 -24.89
C GLY A 20 10.29 -42.25 -23.72
N VAL A 21 10.99 -41.15 -23.98
CA VAL A 21 11.27 -40.14 -22.97
C VAL A 21 10.76 -38.78 -23.48
N ALA A 22 9.48 -38.72 -23.81
CA ALA A 22 8.71 -37.58 -23.37
C ALA A 22 8.57 -37.82 -21.86
N ALA A 23 9.50 -37.31 -21.05
CA ALA A 23 9.25 -37.13 -19.65
C ALA A 23 7.91 -36.38 -19.62
N ALA A 24 6.88 -36.97 -19.06
CA ALA A 24 5.73 -36.19 -18.64
C ALA A 24 6.34 -35.09 -17.76
N GLU A 25 6.47 -33.88 -18.28
CA GLU A 25 6.80 -32.73 -17.49
C GLU A 25 5.81 -32.76 -16.35
N GLN A 26 6.32 -33.03 -15.14
CA GLN A 26 5.51 -33.07 -13.96
C GLN A 26 4.90 -31.70 -13.85
N SER A 27 3.60 -31.56 -14.06
CA SER A 27 2.89 -30.29 -13.97
C SER A 27 3.27 -29.63 -12.67
N GLN A 28 3.95 -28.49 -12.76
CA GLN A 28 4.31 -27.70 -11.58
C GLN A 28 3.09 -26.86 -11.18
N GLU A 29 2.65 -26.99 -9.94
CA GLU A 29 1.49 -26.26 -9.43
C GLU A 29 1.97 -25.07 -8.61
N LEU A 30 1.41 -23.88 -8.87
CA LEU A 30 1.62 -22.68 -8.10
C LEU A 30 0.34 -22.30 -7.36
N ASN A 31 0.35 -22.38 -6.04
CA ASN A 31 -0.80 -22.05 -5.20
C ASN A 31 -0.70 -20.61 -4.70
N ILE A 32 -1.67 -19.77 -5.04
CA ILE A 32 -1.68 -18.34 -4.75
C ILE A 32 -2.91 -17.99 -3.92
N ALA A 33 -2.72 -17.18 -2.85
CA ALA A 33 -3.80 -16.59 -2.09
C ALA A 33 -3.82 -15.08 -2.28
N VAL A 34 -4.99 -14.54 -2.67
CA VAL A 34 -5.17 -13.13 -3.00
C VAL A 34 -6.32 -12.52 -2.21
N PHE A 35 -6.06 -11.40 -1.56
CA PHE A 35 -7.10 -10.55 -0.99
C PHE A 35 -7.84 -9.82 -2.12
N GLU A 36 -9.15 -10.03 -2.19
CA GLU A 36 -10.01 -9.32 -3.13
C GLU A 36 -10.40 -7.95 -2.53
N GLY A 37 -9.57 -6.96 -2.81
CA GLY A 37 -9.78 -5.56 -2.42
C GLY A 37 -10.19 -4.67 -3.59
N GLY A 38 -9.78 -3.40 -3.57
CA GLY A 38 -10.10 -2.40 -4.58
C GLY A 38 -9.67 -2.72 -6.01
N PHE A 39 -8.70 -3.60 -6.18
CA PHE A 39 -8.23 -4.06 -7.50
C PHE A 39 -9.04 -5.23 -8.08
N GLY A 40 -9.98 -5.80 -7.30
CA GLY A 40 -10.83 -6.89 -7.75
C GLY A 40 -10.09 -8.19 -8.07
N ALA A 41 -10.77 -9.11 -8.77
CA ALA A 41 -10.26 -10.43 -9.08
C ALA A 41 -9.80 -10.62 -10.56
N ASP A 42 -10.22 -9.75 -11.45
CA ASP A 42 -10.08 -10.00 -12.89
C ASP A 42 -8.63 -9.92 -13.37
N TYR A 43 -7.85 -8.96 -12.86
CA TYR A 43 -6.41 -8.91 -13.11
C TYR A 43 -5.72 -10.24 -12.74
N TRP A 44 -6.03 -10.79 -11.57
CA TRP A 44 -5.38 -12.00 -11.06
C TRP A 44 -5.70 -13.23 -11.92
N LYS A 45 -6.92 -13.35 -12.43
CA LYS A 45 -7.31 -14.42 -13.35
C LYS A 45 -6.58 -14.32 -14.69
N GLU A 46 -6.51 -13.11 -15.25
CA GLU A 46 -5.86 -12.86 -16.53
C GLU A 46 -4.34 -13.04 -16.44
N ILE A 47 -3.70 -12.57 -15.37
CA ILE A 47 -2.25 -12.70 -15.19
C ILE A 47 -1.85 -14.17 -14.94
N ALA A 48 -2.69 -14.95 -14.24
CA ALA A 48 -2.47 -16.40 -14.10
C ALA A 48 -2.47 -17.10 -15.46
N ALA A 49 -3.48 -16.82 -16.28
CA ALA A 49 -3.56 -17.39 -17.62
C ALA A 49 -2.38 -16.97 -18.50
N ALA A 50 -1.94 -15.71 -18.39
CA ALA A 50 -0.77 -15.22 -19.13
C ALA A 50 0.52 -15.91 -18.68
N PHE A 51 0.69 -16.15 -17.37
CA PHE A 51 1.86 -16.85 -16.83
C PHE A 51 1.88 -18.33 -17.26
N GLU A 52 0.74 -19.02 -17.21
CA GLU A 52 0.62 -20.42 -17.71
C GLU A 52 0.95 -20.52 -19.20
N ALA A 53 0.47 -19.56 -20.01
CA ALA A 53 0.77 -19.52 -21.43
C ALA A 53 2.27 -19.30 -21.72
N ALA A 54 2.96 -18.51 -20.88
CA ALA A 54 4.39 -18.25 -20.98
C ALA A 54 5.25 -19.41 -20.43
N ASN A 55 4.67 -20.29 -19.59
CA ASN A 55 5.36 -21.38 -18.91
C ASN A 55 4.61 -22.72 -19.10
N PRO A 56 4.74 -23.37 -20.26
CA PRO A 56 4.08 -24.64 -20.53
C PRO A 56 4.39 -25.68 -19.44
N GLY A 57 3.37 -26.37 -18.93
CA GLY A 57 3.49 -27.33 -17.84
C GLY A 57 3.28 -26.75 -16.44
N VAL A 58 3.14 -25.43 -16.28
CA VAL A 58 2.74 -24.78 -15.03
C VAL A 58 1.21 -24.71 -14.95
N GLN A 59 0.66 -24.96 -13.76
CA GLN A 59 -0.74 -24.73 -13.42
C GLN A 59 -0.82 -23.77 -12.23
N VAL A 60 -1.55 -22.68 -12.37
CA VAL A 60 -1.77 -21.69 -11.30
C VAL A 60 -3.12 -21.95 -10.64
N LYS A 61 -3.13 -22.16 -9.34
CA LYS A 61 -4.33 -22.27 -8.52
C LYS A 61 -4.45 -21.05 -7.61
N MET A 62 -5.52 -20.30 -7.79
CA MET A 62 -5.77 -19.10 -6.99
C MET A 62 -6.98 -19.25 -6.08
N GLN A 63 -6.82 -18.78 -4.84
CA GLN A 63 -7.90 -18.52 -3.91
C GLN A 63 -8.02 -16.99 -3.80
N ILE A 64 -9.14 -16.43 -4.25
CA ILE A 64 -9.37 -14.97 -4.25
C ILE A 64 -10.66 -14.71 -3.48
N SER A 65 -10.59 -13.91 -2.43
CA SER A 65 -11.75 -13.58 -1.57
C SER A 65 -11.47 -12.35 -0.72
N PRO A 66 -12.49 -11.54 -0.39
CA PRO A 66 -12.37 -10.44 0.57
C PRO A 66 -12.12 -10.91 2.03
N THR A 67 -12.37 -12.19 2.33
CA THR A 67 -12.13 -12.80 3.66
C THR A 67 -11.03 -13.87 3.61
N ILE A 68 -10.15 -13.81 2.63
CA ILE A 68 -9.11 -14.83 2.40
C ILE A 68 -8.20 -15.04 3.62
N GLY A 69 -7.97 -14.01 4.43
CA GLY A 69 -7.11 -14.08 5.61
C GLY A 69 -7.54 -15.17 6.60
N ASP A 70 -8.84 -15.31 6.85
CA ASP A 70 -9.38 -16.33 7.75
C ASP A 70 -9.13 -17.74 7.20
N THR A 71 -9.38 -17.93 5.90
CA THR A 71 -9.17 -19.20 5.22
C THR A 71 -7.72 -19.63 5.24
N ILE A 72 -6.80 -18.71 4.87
CA ILE A 72 -5.38 -19.00 4.79
C ILE A 72 -4.77 -19.21 6.17
N SER A 73 -5.19 -18.47 7.19
CA SER A 73 -4.73 -18.72 8.57
C SER A 73 -5.01 -20.16 9.01
N ALA A 74 -6.22 -20.66 8.75
CA ALA A 74 -6.58 -22.04 9.09
C ALA A 74 -5.79 -23.08 8.27
N GLN A 75 -5.60 -22.84 6.96
CA GLN A 75 -4.84 -23.74 6.08
C GLN A 75 -3.37 -23.81 6.51
N MET A 76 -2.74 -22.66 6.82
CA MET A 76 -1.34 -22.60 7.25
C MET A 76 -1.10 -23.34 8.57
N VAL A 77 -2.02 -23.21 9.53
CA VAL A 77 -1.99 -23.99 10.79
C VAL A 77 -2.09 -25.50 10.51
N ALA A 78 -2.83 -25.91 9.49
CA ALA A 78 -2.94 -27.30 9.05
C ALA A 78 -1.72 -27.79 8.23
N GLY A 79 -0.75 -26.93 7.93
CA GLY A 79 0.44 -27.25 7.13
C GLY A 79 0.22 -27.14 5.63
N ASP A 80 -0.92 -26.59 5.19
CA ASP A 80 -1.19 -26.30 3.77
C ASP A 80 -0.91 -24.82 3.48
N VAL A 81 0.37 -24.53 3.18
CA VAL A 81 0.89 -23.18 2.98
C VAL A 81 0.85 -22.86 1.47
N PRO A 82 0.24 -21.74 1.05
CA PRO A 82 0.34 -21.26 -0.32
C PRO A 82 1.77 -20.95 -0.72
N ASP A 83 2.06 -20.98 -2.02
CA ASP A 83 3.38 -20.64 -2.55
C ASP A 83 3.57 -19.12 -2.68
N PHE A 84 2.48 -18.37 -2.87
CA PHE A 84 2.51 -16.93 -3.08
C PHE A 84 1.32 -16.24 -2.40
N LEU A 85 1.58 -15.13 -1.73
CA LEU A 85 0.61 -14.38 -0.94
C LEU A 85 0.49 -12.94 -1.44
N VAL A 86 -0.75 -12.49 -1.67
CA VAL A 86 -1.13 -11.10 -1.89
C VAL A 86 -2.20 -10.76 -0.84
N LEU A 87 -1.76 -10.61 0.40
CA LEU A 87 -2.63 -10.42 1.55
C LEU A 87 -2.49 -9.00 2.08
N ASN A 88 -3.46 -8.16 1.75
CA ASN A 88 -3.51 -6.74 2.09
C ASN A 88 -4.82 -6.42 2.82
N GLY A 89 -5.05 -5.16 3.17
CA GLY A 89 -6.24 -4.75 3.88
C GLY A 89 -6.45 -5.56 5.18
N THR A 90 -7.64 -6.09 5.39
CA THR A 90 -7.98 -6.87 6.60
C THR A 90 -7.21 -8.18 6.72
N SER A 91 -6.71 -8.73 5.61
CA SER A 91 -5.92 -9.97 5.60
C SER A 91 -4.43 -9.76 5.89
N TYR A 92 -3.96 -8.51 5.98
CA TYR A 92 -2.56 -8.18 6.25
C TYR A 92 -2.06 -8.67 7.63
N THR A 93 -2.96 -8.94 8.56
CA THR A 93 -2.62 -9.54 9.86
C THR A 93 -1.91 -10.89 9.72
N VAL A 94 -2.20 -11.67 8.66
CA VAL A 94 -1.47 -12.92 8.36
C VAL A 94 0.00 -12.63 8.05
N ILE A 95 0.26 -11.60 7.24
CA ILE A 95 1.62 -11.16 6.92
C ILE A 95 2.34 -10.63 8.16
N GLN A 96 1.67 -9.84 9.00
CA GLN A 96 2.24 -9.37 10.27
C GLN A 96 2.66 -10.52 11.18
N ASN A 97 1.85 -11.58 11.28
CA ASN A 97 2.21 -12.78 12.04
C ASN A 97 3.42 -13.49 11.44
N LEU A 98 3.46 -13.65 10.10
CA LEU A 98 4.62 -14.23 9.42
C LEU A 98 5.90 -13.40 9.63
N ILE A 99 5.79 -12.07 9.65
CA ILE A 99 6.94 -11.20 9.97
C ILE A 99 7.44 -11.48 11.39
N VAL A 100 6.54 -11.51 12.38
CA VAL A 100 6.90 -11.79 13.79
C VAL A 100 7.56 -13.16 13.94
N GLU A 101 7.07 -14.16 13.21
CA GLU A 101 7.57 -15.55 13.25
C GLU A 101 8.79 -15.79 12.34
N LYS A 102 9.25 -14.77 11.59
CA LYS A 102 10.28 -14.88 10.56
C LYS A 102 9.92 -15.93 9.49
N GLY A 103 8.64 -16.03 9.19
CA GLY A 103 8.06 -16.99 8.25
C GLY A 103 8.02 -16.54 6.79
N LEU A 104 8.59 -15.37 6.45
CA LEU A 104 8.72 -14.90 5.08
C LEU A 104 10.04 -15.35 4.46
N LEU A 105 10.01 -15.71 3.18
CA LEU A 105 11.20 -16.05 2.40
C LEU A 105 12.00 -14.77 2.07
N ASP A 106 13.32 -14.85 2.17
CA ASP A 106 14.24 -13.85 1.61
C ASP A 106 14.16 -13.89 0.08
N ILE A 107 13.70 -12.80 -0.52
CA ILE A 107 13.54 -12.63 -1.97
C ILE A 107 14.50 -11.57 -2.54
N THR A 108 15.55 -11.24 -1.83
CA THR A 108 16.58 -10.27 -2.27
C THR A 108 17.18 -10.65 -3.61
N ASP A 109 17.40 -11.95 -3.84
CA ASP A 109 17.93 -12.50 -5.09
C ASP A 109 17.03 -12.26 -6.30
N VAL A 110 15.70 -12.11 -6.09
CA VAL A 110 14.76 -11.75 -7.16
C VAL A 110 15.05 -10.35 -7.68
N PHE A 111 15.27 -9.39 -6.78
CA PHE A 111 15.50 -7.99 -7.13
C PHE A 111 16.94 -7.70 -7.53
N GLU A 112 17.90 -8.45 -7.02
CA GLU A 112 19.31 -8.37 -7.45
C GLU A 112 19.56 -9.08 -8.80
N GLY A 113 18.67 -9.98 -9.18
CA GLY A 113 18.72 -10.72 -10.43
C GLY A 113 18.08 -9.98 -11.60
N PRO A 114 18.02 -10.63 -12.77
CA PRO A 114 17.46 -10.06 -14.00
C PRO A 114 15.92 -9.97 -13.92
N CYS A 115 15.35 -9.08 -14.73
CA CYS A 115 13.93 -9.07 -15.04
C CYS A 115 13.50 -10.41 -15.68
N TYR A 116 12.19 -10.64 -15.79
CA TYR A 116 11.66 -11.85 -16.43
C TYR A 116 11.96 -11.89 -17.95
N ASP A 117 11.93 -10.72 -18.58
CA ASP A 117 11.97 -10.50 -20.02
C ASP A 117 13.21 -9.73 -20.52
N SER A 118 14.14 -9.40 -19.64
CA SER A 118 15.40 -8.74 -19.97
C SER A 118 16.52 -9.09 -18.98
N GLU A 119 17.76 -8.80 -19.35
CA GLU A 119 18.93 -8.96 -18.47
C GLU A 119 19.12 -7.80 -17.48
N ASP A 120 18.26 -6.77 -17.53
CA ASP A 120 18.32 -5.64 -16.62
C ASP A 120 17.99 -6.07 -15.19
N LYS A 121 18.66 -5.46 -14.20
CA LYS A 121 18.41 -5.74 -12.80
C LYS A 121 16.99 -5.32 -12.42
N LEU A 122 16.20 -6.23 -11.83
CA LEU A 122 14.79 -5.96 -11.50
C LEU A 122 14.65 -4.78 -10.52
N ALA A 123 15.55 -4.65 -9.54
CA ALA A 123 15.52 -3.53 -8.59
C ALA A 123 15.55 -2.16 -9.28
N ASP A 124 16.24 -2.02 -10.42
CA ASP A 124 16.37 -0.75 -11.15
C ASP A 124 15.04 -0.32 -11.81
N LYS A 125 14.15 -1.29 -12.05
CA LYS A 125 12.80 -1.06 -12.58
C LYS A 125 11.81 -0.56 -11.52
N ILE A 126 12.06 -0.87 -10.25
CA ILE A 126 11.17 -0.51 -9.13
C ILE A 126 11.34 0.97 -8.77
N VAL A 127 10.23 1.61 -8.37
CA VAL A 127 10.23 2.98 -7.87
C VAL A 127 11.20 3.10 -6.68
N ASP A 128 12.04 4.15 -6.71
CA ASP A 128 13.10 4.36 -5.73
C ASP A 128 12.52 4.45 -4.30
N GLY A 129 13.23 3.86 -3.35
CA GLY A 129 12.89 3.87 -1.93
C GLY A 129 11.88 2.80 -1.48
N LEU A 130 11.08 2.19 -2.38
CA LEU A 130 10.09 1.19 -1.98
C LEU A 130 10.74 -0.06 -1.38
N LEU A 131 11.75 -0.62 -2.02
CA LEU A 131 12.43 -1.83 -1.57
C LEU A 131 13.20 -1.63 -0.25
N ALA A 132 13.68 -0.42 0.01
CA ALA A 132 14.41 -0.07 1.24
C ALA A 132 13.48 0.26 2.42
N SER A 133 12.16 0.33 2.20
CA SER A 133 11.20 0.61 3.25
C SER A 133 11.13 -0.51 4.29
N ASN A 134 10.78 -0.19 5.54
CA ASN A 134 10.53 -1.20 6.58
C ASN A 134 9.39 -2.16 6.20
N VAL A 135 8.53 -1.79 5.26
CA VAL A 135 7.49 -2.69 4.74
C VAL A 135 8.11 -3.82 3.92
N CYS A 136 9.01 -3.49 3.01
CA CYS A 136 9.70 -4.51 2.20
C CYS A 136 10.84 -5.21 2.96
N SER A 137 11.48 -4.51 3.91
CA SER A 137 12.63 -4.98 4.70
C SER A 137 12.34 -4.92 6.21
N PRO A 138 11.39 -5.74 6.72
CA PRO A 138 10.84 -5.58 8.07
C PRO A 138 11.83 -5.92 9.20
N TYR A 139 12.89 -6.65 8.91
CA TYR A 139 13.84 -7.11 9.95
C TYR A 139 15.05 -6.18 10.13
N GLY A 140 15.20 -5.14 9.29
CA GLY A 140 16.32 -4.21 9.38
C GLY A 140 17.69 -4.83 9.06
N ASP A 141 17.72 -5.97 8.39
CA ASP A 141 18.92 -6.70 7.96
C ASP A 141 19.37 -6.38 6.53
N GLY A 142 18.68 -5.44 5.88
CA GLY A 142 18.94 -5.01 4.51
C GLY A 142 18.44 -5.97 3.44
N LYS A 143 17.70 -7.00 3.82
CA LYS A 143 17.13 -7.99 2.92
C LYS A 143 15.66 -7.67 2.60
N ILE A 144 15.19 -8.15 1.46
CA ILE A 144 13.85 -7.95 0.96
C ILE A 144 13.01 -9.19 1.24
N TYR A 145 11.85 -9.00 1.88
CA TYR A 145 10.91 -10.08 2.24
C TYR A 145 9.50 -9.86 1.68
N GLN A 146 9.18 -8.62 1.32
CA GLN A 146 7.93 -8.25 0.66
C GLN A 146 8.23 -7.46 -0.61
N ALA A 147 7.51 -7.78 -1.66
CA ALA A 147 7.62 -7.13 -2.97
C ALA A 147 6.49 -6.11 -3.16
N PRO A 148 6.73 -4.89 -3.65
CA PRO A 148 5.67 -3.91 -3.86
C PRO A 148 4.83 -4.28 -5.09
N LEU A 149 3.51 -4.43 -4.94
CA LEU A 149 2.59 -4.60 -6.07
C LEU A 149 2.34 -3.26 -6.77
N ASN A 150 2.01 -2.24 -6.00
CA ASN A 150 1.71 -0.89 -6.46
C ASN A 150 2.41 0.16 -5.60
N GLY A 151 2.33 1.42 -6.04
CA GLY A 151 2.77 2.58 -5.29
C GLY A 151 1.76 3.71 -5.48
N SER A 152 0.60 3.63 -4.81
CA SER A 152 -0.49 4.59 -4.96
C SER A 152 -0.23 5.86 -4.15
N PRO A 153 -0.32 7.05 -4.76
CA PRO A 153 -0.27 8.30 -4.02
C PRO A 153 -1.49 8.43 -3.11
N THR A 154 -1.27 9.06 -1.97
CA THR A 154 -2.31 9.44 -1.02
C THR A 154 -2.19 10.90 -0.64
N GLY A 155 -3.27 11.50 -0.16
CA GLY A 155 -3.27 12.90 0.20
C GLY A 155 -4.65 13.42 0.56
N LEU A 156 -4.81 14.71 0.41
CA LEU A 156 -6.08 15.40 0.57
C LEU A 156 -6.83 15.40 -0.76
N ILE A 157 -7.89 14.62 -0.85
CA ILE A 157 -8.79 14.65 -2.00
C ILE A 157 -9.73 15.85 -1.87
N TYR A 158 -9.97 16.53 -3.00
CA TYR A 158 -10.84 17.70 -3.09
C TYR A 158 -11.55 17.79 -4.44
N ASN A 159 -12.57 18.65 -4.52
CA ASN A 159 -13.28 18.96 -5.77
C ASN A 159 -12.57 20.09 -6.53
N LYS A 160 -11.85 19.76 -7.60
CA LYS A 160 -11.13 20.73 -8.45
C LYS A 160 -12.06 21.81 -8.97
N THR A 161 -13.24 21.44 -9.47
CA THR A 161 -14.21 22.38 -10.03
C THR A 161 -14.68 23.41 -9.01
N LEU A 162 -14.91 23.00 -7.75
CA LEU A 162 -15.29 23.91 -6.68
C LEU A 162 -14.20 24.96 -6.41
N PHE A 163 -12.93 24.53 -6.41
CA PHE A 163 -11.79 25.41 -6.20
C PHE A 163 -11.66 26.43 -7.34
N GLU A 164 -11.78 25.98 -8.60
CA GLU A 164 -11.71 26.84 -9.78
C GLU A 164 -12.85 27.87 -9.80
N GLN A 165 -14.07 27.46 -9.49
CA GLN A 165 -15.25 28.35 -9.44
C GLN A 165 -15.13 29.46 -8.39
N ASN A 166 -14.48 29.16 -7.26
CA ASN A 166 -14.29 30.14 -6.18
C ASN A 166 -12.96 30.89 -6.27
N GLY A 167 -12.08 30.57 -7.22
CA GLY A 167 -10.74 31.14 -7.30
C GLY A 167 -9.87 30.78 -6.11
N TRP A 168 -10.10 29.59 -5.51
CA TRP A 168 -9.32 29.12 -4.38
C TRP A 168 -8.06 28.39 -4.83
N SER A 169 -6.96 28.65 -4.11
CA SER A 169 -5.71 27.89 -4.28
C SER A 169 -5.66 26.75 -3.27
N VAL A 170 -5.01 25.66 -3.68
CA VAL A 170 -4.70 24.56 -2.76
C VAL A 170 -3.66 25.02 -1.73
N PRO A 171 -3.92 24.91 -0.43
CA PRO A 171 -2.99 25.37 0.61
C PRO A 171 -1.73 24.52 0.66
N THR A 172 -0.59 25.16 0.81
CA THR A 172 0.73 24.53 0.96
C THR A 172 1.21 24.54 2.41
N THR A 173 0.68 25.47 3.21
CA THR A 173 0.98 25.61 4.63
C THR A 173 -0.29 25.57 5.49
N TRP A 174 -0.13 25.29 6.78
CA TRP A 174 -1.24 25.30 7.73
C TRP A 174 -1.88 26.69 7.88
N ASP A 175 -1.13 27.78 7.74
CA ASP A 175 -1.70 29.13 7.76
C ASP A 175 -2.63 29.33 6.56
N GLU A 176 -2.20 28.97 5.36
CA GLU A 176 -3.04 29.00 4.16
C GLU A 176 -4.27 28.08 4.27
N MET A 177 -4.11 26.93 4.96
CA MET A 177 -5.21 26.00 5.23
C MET A 177 -6.29 26.66 6.10
N PHE A 178 -5.91 27.39 7.14
CA PHE A 178 -6.86 28.15 7.98
C PHE A 178 -7.50 29.32 7.25
N GLU A 179 -6.75 30.05 6.41
CA GLU A 179 -7.29 31.13 5.58
C GLU A 179 -8.35 30.58 4.60
N LEU A 180 -8.08 29.45 3.99
CA LEU A 180 -9.06 28.78 3.11
C LEU A 180 -10.27 28.31 3.92
N GLY A 181 -10.08 27.76 5.12
CA GLY A 181 -11.13 27.30 6.01
C GLY A 181 -12.08 28.46 6.40
N ALA A 182 -11.55 29.65 6.65
CA ALA A 182 -12.36 30.83 6.95
C ALA A 182 -13.25 31.21 5.75
N LYS A 183 -12.69 31.23 4.52
CA LYS A 183 -13.43 31.52 3.29
C LYS A 183 -14.52 30.49 3.00
N ALA A 184 -14.21 29.19 3.18
CA ALA A 184 -15.17 28.11 2.97
C ALA A 184 -16.34 28.18 3.97
N LYS A 185 -16.02 28.48 5.24
CA LYS A 185 -17.01 28.62 6.32
C LYS A 185 -18.03 29.73 6.05
N GLU A 186 -17.63 30.85 5.42
CA GLU A 186 -18.55 31.90 4.97
C GLU A 186 -19.60 31.40 3.97
N GLN A 187 -19.28 30.31 3.23
CA GLN A 187 -20.18 29.67 2.29
C GLN A 187 -20.91 28.45 2.89
N GLY A 188 -20.73 28.18 4.20
CA GLY A 188 -21.31 27.03 4.87
C GLY A 188 -20.64 25.69 4.55
N ILE A 189 -19.39 25.73 4.03
CA ILE A 189 -18.60 24.54 3.68
C ILE A 189 -17.55 24.34 4.79
N TYR A 190 -17.44 23.09 5.29
CA TYR A 190 -16.40 22.73 6.26
C TYR A 190 -15.06 22.55 5.53
N LEU A 191 -13.97 22.78 6.24
CA LEU A 191 -12.63 22.63 5.68
C LEU A 191 -12.25 21.16 5.50
N TYR A 192 -12.63 20.31 6.46
CA TYR A 192 -12.11 18.96 6.56
C TYR A 192 -13.17 17.95 7.04
N THR A 193 -13.15 16.77 6.49
CA THR A 193 -13.81 15.58 7.01
C THR A 193 -12.83 14.41 6.98
N TYR A 194 -13.09 13.35 7.75
CA TYR A 194 -12.29 12.12 7.69
C TYR A 194 -13.15 10.91 8.06
N GLN A 195 -12.61 9.74 7.83
CA GLN A 195 -13.25 8.45 8.05
C GLN A 195 -13.20 8.09 9.55
N GLY A 196 -14.10 8.64 10.35
CA GLY A 196 -14.02 8.57 11.80
C GLY A 196 -14.11 7.16 12.39
N LEU A 197 -14.85 6.23 11.75
CA LEU A 197 -14.88 4.82 12.13
C LEU A 197 -13.60 4.06 11.70
N TYR A 198 -12.78 4.68 10.85
CA TYR A 198 -11.51 4.15 10.38
C TYR A 198 -10.43 5.25 10.47
N PRO A 199 -10.09 5.71 11.69
CA PRO A 199 -9.22 6.87 11.88
C PRO A 199 -7.80 6.67 11.33
N THR A 200 -7.39 5.45 11.00
CA THR A 200 -6.15 5.14 10.29
C THR A 200 -6.02 5.86 8.96
N TYR A 201 -7.12 6.35 8.35
CA TYR A 201 -7.06 7.20 7.16
C TYR A 201 -6.30 8.51 7.39
N LEU A 202 -6.16 8.96 8.65
CA LEU A 202 -5.33 10.13 8.99
C LEU A 202 -3.84 9.92 8.67
N GLN A 203 -3.38 8.69 8.50
CA GLN A 203 -2.03 8.41 7.99
C GLN A 203 -1.79 9.03 6.61
N TRP A 204 -2.85 9.31 5.85
CA TRP A 204 -2.78 9.88 4.50
C TRP A 204 -3.13 11.36 4.43
N GLY A 205 -3.82 11.91 5.43
CA GLY A 205 -4.35 13.29 5.40
C GLY A 205 -3.95 14.19 6.56
N LEU A 206 -3.22 13.68 7.55
CA LEU A 206 -2.68 14.46 8.67
C LEU A 206 -1.20 14.10 8.92
N PHE A 207 -0.89 12.82 9.01
CA PHE A 207 0.46 12.36 9.34
C PHE A 207 1.54 12.67 8.29
N PRO A 208 1.24 12.88 6.98
CA PRO A 208 2.22 13.45 6.07
C PRO A 208 2.75 14.81 6.54
N SER A 209 1.88 15.67 7.12
CA SER A 209 2.34 16.92 7.76
C SER A 209 3.21 16.66 9.00
N VAL A 210 2.89 15.63 9.79
CA VAL A 210 3.69 15.21 10.96
C VAL A 210 5.09 14.80 10.50
N TYR A 211 5.21 13.98 9.44
CA TYR A 211 6.50 13.58 8.87
C TYR A 211 7.27 14.77 8.27
N SER A 212 6.57 15.70 7.62
CA SER A 212 7.18 16.95 7.11
C SER A 212 7.76 17.78 8.24
N ALA A 213 7.04 17.92 9.35
CA ALA A 213 7.46 18.66 10.53
C ALA A 213 8.61 17.98 11.30
N MET A 214 8.66 16.66 11.29
CA MET A 214 9.75 15.88 11.89
C MET A 214 11.06 16.00 11.10
N GLY A 215 10.98 16.06 9.76
CA GLY A 215 12.10 15.81 8.86
C GLY A 215 12.53 14.34 8.84
N ASP A 216 13.45 13.99 7.95
CA ASP A 216 13.77 12.57 7.65
C ASP A 216 14.36 11.84 8.86
N GLU A 217 15.30 12.44 9.59
CA GLU A 217 15.99 11.83 10.74
C GLU A 217 15.00 11.49 11.89
N ASN A 218 14.14 12.45 12.27
CA ASN A 218 13.17 12.19 13.34
C ASN A 218 12.03 11.28 12.87
N THR A 219 11.68 11.29 11.57
CA THR A 219 10.73 10.34 11.01
C THR A 219 11.27 8.91 11.10
N GLU A 220 12.55 8.68 10.76
CA GLU A 220 13.19 7.37 10.93
C GLU A 220 13.20 6.95 12.41
N LYS A 221 13.51 7.88 13.32
CA LYS A 221 13.46 7.67 14.77
C LYS A 221 12.03 7.30 15.22
N TYR A 222 11.01 8.01 14.75
CA TYR A 222 9.60 7.72 15.03
C TYR A 222 9.19 6.32 14.58
N LEU A 223 9.53 5.92 13.37
CA LEU A 223 9.23 4.59 12.84
C LEU A 223 9.96 3.45 13.57
N LYS A 224 10.97 3.78 14.37
CA LYS A 224 11.69 2.87 15.30
C LYS A 224 11.26 3.05 16.76
N TYR A 225 10.11 3.66 17.01
CA TYR A 225 9.56 3.93 18.36
C TYR A 225 10.48 4.82 19.21
N GLY A 226 11.19 5.76 18.58
CA GLY A 226 12.19 6.59 19.26
C GLY A 226 11.58 7.58 20.25
N GLU A 227 12.21 7.70 21.43
CA GLU A 227 11.79 8.60 22.51
C GLU A 227 11.71 10.04 22.05
N GLY A 228 10.62 10.73 22.37
CA GLY A 228 10.42 12.16 22.10
C GLY A 228 10.28 12.50 20.60
N SER A 229 10.05 11.53 19.73
CA SER A 229 9.97 11.76 18.28
C SER A 229 8.79 12.63 17.88
N VAL A 230 7.71 12.67 18.66
CA VAL A 230 6.57 13.61 18.48
C VAL A 230 6.70 14.81 19.40
N ILE A 231 6.76 14.58 20.71
CA ILE A 231 6.65 15.64 21.73
C ILE A 231 7.83 16.61 21.75
N ASN A 232 9.02 16.20 21.30
CA ASN A 232 10.24 17.01 21.27
C ASN A 232 10.57 17.57 19.88
N THR A 233 9.62 17.52 18.94
CA THR A 233 9.78 18.02 17.57
C THR A 233 8.62 18.95 17.21
N GLN A 234 8.69 19.59 16.04
CA GLN A 234 7.57 20.39 15.51
C GLN A 234 6.34 19.55 15.13
N ALA A 235 6.43 18.22 15.17
CA ALA A 235 5.31 17.32 14.89
C ALA A 235 4.10 17.57 15.80
N ILE A 236 4.35 17.95 17.07
CA ILE A 236 3.28 18.29 18.02
C ILE A 236 2.43 19.47 17.53
N ASP A 237 3.04 20.43 16.81
CA ASP A 237 2.32 21.61 16.31
C ASP A 237 1.34 21.24 15.20
N VAL A 238 1.59 20.14 14.47
CA VAL A 238 0.63 19.59 13.51
C VAL A 238 -0.60 19.02 14.23
N LEU A 239 -0.41 18.28 15.33
CA LEU A 239 -1.52 17.79 16.17
C LEU A 239 -2.31 18.96 16.80
N ARG A 240 -1.63 19.99 17.25
CA ARG A 240 -2.25 21.24 17.75
C ARG A 240 -3.05 21.97 16.66
N ASN A 241 -2.59 21.95 15.41
CA ASN A 241 -3.34 22.49 14.28
C ASN A 241 -4.61 21.69 13.99
N PHE A 242 -4.57 20.36 14.14
CA PHE A 242 -5.77 19.50 14.02
C PHE A 242 -6.77 19.81 15.16
N GLU A 243 -6.31 19.93 16.40
CA GLU A 243 -7.14 20.38 17.53
C GLU A 243 -7.74 21.78 17.26
N LYS A 244 -6.95 22.72 16.75
CA LYS A 244 -7.41 24.06 16.35
C LYS A 244 -8.51 23.99 15.30
N MET A 245 -8.36 23.13 14.25
CA MET A 245 -9.43 22.94 13.26
C MET A 245 -10.75 22.47 13.91
N ALA A 246 -10.66 21.55 14.86
CA ALA A 246 -11.83 21.07 15.59
C ALA A 246 -12.48 22.18 16.43
N ARG A 247 -11.68 22.86 17.23
CA ARG A 247 -12.13 23.96 18.13
C ARG A 247 -12.73 25.14 17.37
N GLU A 248 -12.20 25.47 16.21
CA GLU A 248 -12.70 26.57 15.37
C GLU A 248 -13.87 26.15 14.46
N GLY A 249 -14.30 24.89 14.54
CA GLY A 249 -15.44 24.37 13.80
C GLY A 249 -15.20 24.27 12.29
N TYR A 250 -13.99 23.90 11.89
CA TYR A 250 -13.61 23.62 10.50
C TYR A 250 -13.77 22.15 10.14
N ILE A 251 -13.90 21.26 11.11
CA ILE A 251 -14.15 19.84 10.87
C ILE A 251 -15.66 19.60 10.76
N LEU A 252 -16.07 18.80 9.77
CA LEU A 252 -17.49 18.46 9.55
C LEU A 252 -18.08 17.80 10.79
N PRO A 253 -19.18 18.33 11.36
CA PRO A 253 -19.86 17.73 12.51
C PRO A 253 -20.30 16.29 12.22
N GLY A 254 -20.09 15.41 13.21
CA GLY A 254 -20.45 13.99 13.10
C GLY A 254 -19.45 13.14 12.32
N THR A 255 -18.37 13.72 11.77
CA THR A 255 -17.35 12.98 11.01
C THR A 255 -16.80 11.78 11.80
N THR A 256 -16.69 11.87 13.14
CA THR A 256 -16.19 10.79 14.00
C THR A 256 -17.04 9.51 13.97
N ALA A 257 -18.28 9.59 13.48
CA ALA A 257 -19.23 8.47 13.36
C ALA A 257 -19.43 8.00 11.90
N LEU A 258 -18.75 8.61 10.94
CA LEU A 258 -18.89 8.26 9.53
C LEU A 258 -17.91 7.13 9.15
N ASN A 259 -18.41 6.19 8.34
CA ASN A 259 -17.53 5.23 7.67
C ASN A 259 -16.84 5.88 6.46
N HIS A 260 -15.99 5.13 5.74
CA HIS A 260 -15.20 5.65 4.62
C HIS A 260 -16.09 6.18 3.48
N THR A 261 -17.07 5.43 3.01
CA THR A 261 -17.96 5.87 1.91
C THR A 261 -18.88 7.02 2.31
N GLN A 262 -19.35 7.08 3.56
CA GLN A 262 -20.17 8.18 4.05
C GLN A 262 -19.37 9.49 4.09
N SER A 263 -18.14 9.47 4.63
CA SER A 263 -17.31 10.68 4.69
C SER A 263 -16.85 11.13 3.30
N GLN A 264 -16.54 10.20 2.40
CA GLN A 264 -16.25 10.49 0.98
C GLN A 264 -17.44 11.15 0.30
N GLN A 265 -18.67 10.65 0.56
CA GLN A 265 -19.91 11.23 0.04
C GLN A 265 -20.13 12.67 0.51
N GLU A 266 -19.84 12.98 1.79
CA GLU A 266 -19.96 14.35 2.31
C GLU A 266 -19.02 15.33 1.59
N MET A 267 -17.79 14.93 1.30
CA MET A 267 -16.85 15.73 0.52
C MET A 267 -17.30 15.87 -0.94
N MET A 268 -17.75 14.79 -1.58
CA MET A 268 -18.22 14.82 -2.98
C MET A 268 -19.46 15.69 -3.17
N MET A 269 -20.26 15.88 -2.12
CA MET A 269 -21.41 16.80 -2.10
C MET A 269 -21.03 18.24 -1.69
N ASN A 270 -19.71 18.57 -1.66
CA ASN A 270 -19.18 19.89 -1.29
C ASN A 270 -19.54 20.33 0.16
N LYS A 271 -19.82 19.39 1.07
CA LYS A 271 -20.04 19.74 2.48
C LYS A 271 -18.72 19.95 3.22
N ALA A 272 -17.63 19.32 2.76
CA ALA A 272 -16.28 19.55 3.21
C ALA A 272 -15.35 19.72 2.01
N LEU A 273 -14.28 20.53 2.15
CA LEU A 273 -13.31 20.75 1.09
C LEU A 273 -12.39 19.55 0.89
N PHE A 274 -11.87 19.00 1.99
CA PHE A 274 -10.84 17.98 1.97
C PHE A 274 -11.24 16.72 2.74
N ILE A 275 -10.76 15.57 2.21
CA ILE A 275 -10.81 14.29 2.89
C ILE A 275 -9.48 13.53 2.67
N PRO A 276 -8.89 12.87 3.71
CA PRO A 276 -7.77 11.96 3.50
C PRO A 276 -8.21 10.73 2.70
N CYS A 277 -7.55 10.45 1.59
CA CYS A 277 -7.78 9.23 0.83
C CYS A 277 -6.62 8.95 -0.13
N GLY A 278 -6.73 7.86 -0.88
CA GLY A 278 -5.84 7.50 -1.97
C GLY A 278 -6.57 7.36 -3.29
N THR A 279 -5.88 6.81 -4.27
CA THR A 279 -6.38 6.65 -5.65
C THR A 279 -7.66 5.81 -5.76
N TRP A 280 -7.90 4.93 -4.82
CA TRP A 280 -9.08 4.03 -4.80
C TRP A 280 -10.43 4.75 -4.63
N ILE A 281 -10.45 6.00 -4.17
CA ILE A 281 -11.70 6.77 -3.98
C ILE A 281 -12.50 6.88 -5.28
N GLU A 282 -11.84 6.94 -6.43
CA GLU A 282 -12.51 7.05 -7.73
C GLU A 282 -13.35 5.81 -8.04
N SER A 283 -12.77 4.62 -7.80
CA SER A 283 -13.45 3.34 -8.02
C SER A 283 -14.50 3.05 -6.94
N GLU A 284 -14.16 3.29 -5.67
CA GLU A 284 -15.11 3.10 -4.55
C GLU A 284 -16.38 3.94 -4.70
N MET A 285 -16.23 5.15 -5.23
CA MET A 285 -17.31 6.12 -5.33
C MET A 285 -17.82 6.33 -6.76
N ALA A 286 -17.55 5.39 -7.69
CA ALA A 286 -17.89 5.53 -9.10
C ALA A 286 -19.37 5.85 -9.32
N ASP A 287 -20.26 5.13 -8.64
CA ASP A 287 -21.73 5.24 -8.77
C ASP A 287 -22.36 6.18 -7.72
N ALA A 288 -21.54 6.78 -6.84
CA ALA A 288 -22.05 7.62 -5.77
C ALA A 288 -22.49 9.00 -6.28
N PRO A 289 -23.58 9.57 -5.72
CA PRO A 289 -23.99 10.95 -6.01
C PRO A 289 -22.87 11.94 -5.70
N ARG A 290 -22.74 12.97 -6.53
CA ARG A 290 -21.75 14.02 -6.37
C ARG A 290 -22.29 15.38 -6.79
N ALA A 291 -21.67 16.47 -6.36
CA ALA A 291 -22.04 17.81 -6.76
C ALA A 291 -21.89 17.99 -8.29
N ASP A 292 -22.67 18.89 -8.85
CA ASP A 292 -22.65 19.18 -10.28
C ASP A 292 -21.25 19.59 -10.75
N GLY A 293 -20.77 18.94 -11.82
CA GLY A 293 -19.45 19.20 -12.39
C GLY A 293 -18.27 18.76 -11.51
N PHE A 294 -18.50 17.94 -10.48
CA PHE A 294 -17.45 17.46 -9.58
C PHE A 294 -16.31 16.78 -10.35
N GLN A 295 -15.07 17.18 -10.03
CA GLN A 295 -13.85 16.56 -10.53
C GLN A 295 -12.91 16.26 -9.36
N PHE A 296 -12.48 15.00 -9.26
CA PHE A 296 -11.49 14.60 -8.30
C PHE A 296 -10.13 15.26 -8.55
N ALA A 297 -9.51 15.75 -7.49
CA ALA A 297 -8.10 16.11 -7.46
C ALA A 297 -7.48 15.73 -6.12
N MET A 298 -6.15 15.65 -6.07
CA MET A 298 -5.38 15.30 -4.90
C MET A 298 -4.32 16.34 -4.63
N ALA A 299 -4.11 16.65 -3.36
CA ALA A 299 -3.08 17.58 -2.89
C ALA A 299 -2.22 16.94 -1.81
N PRO A 300 -0.93 17.30 -1.70
CA PRO A 300 -0.12 16.99 -0.52
C PRO A 300 -0.70 17.68 0.71
N CYS A 301 -0.53 17.07 1.89
CA CYS A 301 -0.84 17.75 3.14
C CYS A 301 -0.01 19.02 3.31
N PRO A 302 -0.55 20.06 3.97
CA PRO A 302 0.19 21.29 4.21
C PRO A 302 1.36 21.07 5.18
N SER A 303 2.45 21.83 5.00
CA SER A 303 3.56 21.89 5.96
C SER A 303 3.33 23.00 6.98
N LEU A 304 4.14 23.04 8.05
CA LEU A 304 4.08 24.14 9.02
C LEU A 304 4.61 25.45 8.41
N THR A 305 5.65 25.36 7.59
CA THR A 305 6.28 26.50 6.92
C THR A 305 6.54 26.19 5.45
N ALA A 306 6.63 27.22 4.62
CA ALA A 306 6.77 27.08 3.16
C ALA A 306 8.13 26.48 2.71
N ASP A 307 9.15 26.50 3.55
CA ASP A 307 10.47 25.92 3.28
C ASP A 307 10.58 24.45 3.63
N GLN A 308 9.59 23.88 4.34
CA GLN A 308 9.57 22.45 4.61
C GLN A 308 9.18 21.65 3.38
N THR A 309 9.88 20.54 3.14
CA THR A 309 9.48 19.55 2.14
C THR A 309 8.21 18.82 2.60
N ARG A 310 7.14 18.90 1.81
CA ARG A 310 5.89 18.20 2.09
C ARG A 310 6.03 16.72 1.78
N LYS A 311 5.65 15.88 2.72
CA LYS A 311 5.67 14.42 2.51
C LYS A 311 4.36 13.97 1.89
N VAL A 312 4.46 12.98 0.99
CA VAL A 312 3.34 12.22 0.45
C VAL A 312 3.54 10.76 0.82
N VAL A 313 2.59 10.22 1.54
CA VAL A 313 2.61 8.79 1.87
C VAL A 313 2.22 7.99 0.63
N VAL A 314 3.05 7.01 0.31
CA VAL A 314 2.75 6.02 -0.73
C VAL A 314 2.04 4.85 -0.06
N ALA A 315 0.79 4.62 -0.44
CA ALA A 315 0.09 3.41 -0.08
C ALA A 315 0.57 2.27 -0.98
N MET A 316 1.04 1.21 -0.35
CA MET A 316 1.66 0.09 -1.04
C MET A 316 0.99 -1.21 -0.62
N GLU A 317 0.42 -1.93 -1.56
CA GLU A 317 0.10 -3.34 -1.38
C GLU A 317 1.32 -4.19 -1.68
N THR A 318 1.46 -5.27 -0.95
CA THR A 318 2.65 -6.12 -1.04
C THR A 318 2.31 -7.55 -1.42
N MET A 319 3.33 -8.19 -1.99
CA MET A 319 3.35 -9.60 -2.34
C MET A 319 4.44 -10.29 -1.52
N SER A 320 4.20 -11.51 -1.09
CA SER A 320 5.14 -12.26 -0.24
C SER A 320 5.21 -13.73 -0.63
N ILE A 321 6.33 -14.35 -0.33
CA ILE A 321 6.52 -15.79 -0.45
C ILE A 321 6.75 -16.34 0.96
N PRO A 322 5.93 -17.26 1.47
CA PRO A 322 6.21 -17.92 2.74
C PRO A 322 7.51 -18.74 2.69
N ALA A 323 8.28 -18.75 3.77
CA ALA A 323 9.47 -19.60 3.87
C ALA A 323 9.14 -21.09 3.77
N ALA A 324 7.91 -21.49 4.10
CA ALA A 324 7.40 -22.84 3.99
C ALA A 324 6.71 -23.15 2.67
N ALA A 325 6.81 -22.28 1.65
CA ALA A 325 6.28 -22.53 0.31
C ALA A 325 6.85 -23.82 -0.28
N LYS A 326 6.00 -24.58 -0.97
CA LYS A 326 6.39 -25.87 -1.59
C LYS A 326 7.16 -25.66 -2.90
N ASN A 327 6.84 -24.57 -3.62
CA ASN A 327 7.41 -24.24 -4.92
C ASN A 327 8.01 -22.81 -4.94
N PRO A 328 8.99 -22.48 -4.07
CA PRO A 328 9.49 -21.13 -3.89
C PRO A 328 10.14 -20.55 -5.15
N GLU A 329 10.84 -21.34 -5.93
CA GLU A 329 11.47 -20.86 -7.18
C GLU A 329 10.44 -20.53 -8.27
N LEU A 330 9.35 -21.30 -8.36
CA LEU A 330 8.24 -20.98 -9.25
C LEU A 330 7.51 -19.70 -8.80
N ALA A 331 7.35 -19.53 -7.49
CA ALA A 331 6.80 -18.31 -6.91
C ALA A 331 7.68 -17.07 -7.20
N LYS A 332 9.01 -17.19 -7.12
CA LYS A 332 9.97 -16.13 -7.52
C LYS A 332 9.89 -15.83 -9.02
N GLN A 333 9.73 -16.84 -9.85
CA GLN A 333 9.54 -16.67 -11.29
C GLN A 333 8.22 -15.93 -11.61
N PHE A 334 7.13 -16.28 -10.92
CA PHE A 334 5.87 -15.55 -11.02
C PHE A 334 6.00 -14.10 -10.55
N LEU A 335 6.73 -13.86 -9.45
CA LEU A 335 7.01 -12.50 -8.96
C LEU A 335 7.73 -11.66 -10.03
N ARG A 336 8.77 -12.19 -10.69
CA ARG A 336 9.44 -11.48 -11.80
C ARG A 336 8.50 -11.22 -12.97
N PHE A 337 7.61 -12.15 -13.28
CA PHE A 337 6.63 -12.01 -14.37
C PHE A 337 5.65 -10.86 -14.11
N LEU A 338 5.25 -10.62 -12.85
CA LEU A 338 4.36 -9.53 -12.47
C LEU A 338 4.93 -8.13 -12.77
N TYR A 339 6.24 -8.00 -12.94
CA TYR A 339 6.91 -6.74 -13.27
C TYR A 339 7.25 -6.58 -14.77
N THR A 340 6.78 -7.48 -15.64
CA THR A 340 6.88 -7.27 -17.09
C THR A 340 5.96 -6.12 -17.52
N ASP A 341 6.33 -5.39 -18.58
CA ASP A 341 5.50 -4.29 -19.07
C ASP A 341 4.09 -4.75 -19.42
N LYS A 342 3.96 -5.96 -19.98
CA LYS A 342 2.64 -6.57 -20.26
C LYS A 342 1.80 -6.80 -19.00
N SER A 343 2.41 -7.22 -17.91
CA SER A 343 1.72 -7.38 -16.62
C SER A 343 1.30 -6.03 -16.04
N VAL A 344 2.16 -5.02 -16.16
CA VAL A 344 1.87 -3.64 -15.71
C VAL A 344 0.69 -3.04 -16.49
N GLU A 345 0.67 -3.19 -17.83
CA GLU A 345 -0.47 -2.78 -18.66
C GLU A 345 -1.75 -3.50 -18.28
N LEU A 346 -1.68 -4.81 -18.06
CA LEU A 346 -2.82 -5.64 -17.68
C LEU A 346 -3.38 -5.22 -16.30
N PHE A 347 -2.50 -4.86 -15.37
CA PHE A 347 -2.91 -4.34 -14.05
C PHE A 347 -3.68 -3.03 -14.18
N ALA A 348 -3.26 -2.13 -15.06
CA ALA A 348 -4.00 -0.91 -15.33
C ALA A 348 -5.34 -1.19 -16.03
N GLU A 349 -5.35 -2.06 -17.04
CA GLU A 349 -6.55 -2.37 -17.83
C GLU A 349 -7.64 -3.06 -17.01
N LYS A 350 -7.26 -4.02 -16.14
CA LYS A 350 -8.22 -4.91 -15.46
C LYS A 350 -8.50 -4.51 -14.01
N ALA A 351 -7.60 -3.76 -13.39
CA ALA A 351 -7.70 -3.38 -11.99
C ALA A 351 -7.68 -1.86 -11.76
N ASN A 352 -7.57 -1.04 -12.81
CA ASN A 352 -7.37 0.40 -12.71
C ASN A 352 -6.19 0.74 -11.77
N GLY A 353 -5.16 -0.11 -11.76
CA GLY A 353 -4.01 -0.03 -10.87
C GLY A 353 -2.76 0.47 -11.58
N VAL A 354 -1.86 1.10 -10.83
CA VAL A 354 -0.54 1.50 -11.32
C VAL A 354 0.52 0.74 -10.52
N ALA A 355 1.26 -0.13 -11.20
CA ALA A 355 2.26 -0.97 -10.58
C ALA A 355 3.42 -0.16 -9.98
N ALA A 356 4.21 -0.80 -9.11
CA ALA A 356 5.34 -0.17 -8.42
C ALA A 356 6.61 -0.04 -9.30
N THR A 357 6.45 0.14 -10.62
CA THR A 357 7.57 0.33 -11.54
C THR A 357 7.68 1.77 -12.04
N LYS A 358 8.89 2.23 -12.36
CA LYS A 358 9.18 3.63 -12.75
C LYS A 358 8.41 4.08 -13.99
N ASN A 359 8.11 3.16 -14.91
CA ASN A 359 7.37 3.44 -16.14
C ASN A 359 5.86 3.13 -16.06
N ALA A 360 5.37 2.71 -14.88
CA ALA A 360 4.00 2.20 -14.73
C ALA A 360 2.94 3.25 -15.07
N SER A 361 3.11 4.51 -14.67
CA SER A 361 2.14 5.57 -14.94
C SER A 361 1.98 5.84 -16.45
N GLU A 362 3.06 5.78 -17.22
CA GLU A 362 3.01 5.96 -18.68
C GLU A 362 2.37 4.75 -19.36
N LEU A 363 2.68 3.53 -18.92
CA LEU A 363 2.06 2.30 -19.42
C LEU A 363 0.57 2.23 -19.07
N ALA A 364 0.21 2.71 -17.88
CA ALA A 364 -1.18 2.71 -17.39
C ALA A 364 -2.06 3.78 -18.08
N LYS A 365 -1.46 4.87 -18.56
CA LYS A 365 -2.18 6.05 -19.08
C LYS A 365 -3.32 5.76 -20.09
N PRO A 366 -3.20 4.80 -21.01
CA PRO A 366 -4.30 4.48 -21.94
C PRO A 366 -5.51 3.80 -21.28
N TYR A 367 -5.37 3.29 -20.07
CA TYR A 367 -6.33 2.41 -19.40
C TYR A 367 -6.98 3.04 -18.17
N ILE A 368 -6.34 4.05 -17.56
CA ILE A 368 -6.83 4.73 -16.36
C ILE A 368 -7.51 6.05 -16.71
N SER A 369 -8.32 6.57 -15.80
CA SER A 369 -8.97 7.86 -15.96
C SER A 369 -7.97 9.02 -15.94
N GLU A 370 -8.37 10.19 -16.48
CA GLU A 370 -7.58 11.42 -16.35
C GLU A 370 -7.39 11.82 -14.88
N ALA A 371 -8.39 11.64 -14.04
CA ALA A 371 -8.29 11.93 -12.60
C ALA A 371 -7.25 11.02 -11.92
N MET A 372 -7.29 9.71 -12.20
CA MET A 372 -6.31 8.75 -11.71
C MET A 372 -4.90 9.13 -12.16
N TYR A 373 -4.69 9.41 -13.43
CA TYR A 373 -3.38 9.85 -13.95
C TYR A 373 -2.89 11.11 -13.24
N ASN A 374 -3.78 12.09 -13.03
CA ASN A 374 -3.44 13.34 -12.35
C ASN A 374 -3.14 13.16 -10.86
N PHE A 375 -3.67 12.13 -10.19
CA PHE A 375 -3.28 11.81 -8.80
C PHE A 375 -1.78 11.48 -8.72
N TYR A 376 -1.24 10.76 -9.70
CA TYR A 376 0.19 10.42 -9.73
C TYR A 376 1.10 11.62 -9.98
N ALA A 377 0.59 12.73 -10.53
CA ALA A 377 1.36 13.96 -10.70
C ALA A 377 1.85 14.56 -9.37
N ILE A 378 1.24 14.20 -8.23
CA ILE A 378 1.65 14.63 -6.89
C ILE A 378 3.11 14.25 -6.58
N PHE A 379 3.60 13.14 -7.14
CA PHE A 379 4.99 12.68 -6.93
C PHE A 379 6.03 13.55 -7.62
N SER A 380 5.61 14.36 -8.61
CA SER A 380 6.49 15.23 -9.39
C SER A 380 6.33 16.71 -9.02
N MET A 381 5.56 17.04 -7.97
CA MET A 381 5.36 18.42 -7.54
C MET A 381 6.61 18.96 -6.84
N ASP A 382 6.95 20.21 -7.11
CA ASP A 382 8.05 20.89 -6.44
C ASP A 382 7.84 20.97 -4.91
N GLY A 383 8.89 20.74 -4.15
CA GLY A 383 8.85 20.74 -2.68
C GLY A 383 8.08 19.57 -2.07
N VAL A 384 7.89 18.49 -2.84
CA VAL A 384 7.27 17.23 -2.39
C VAL A 384 8.30 16.11 -2.40
N SER A 385 8.22 15.22 -1.43
CA SER A 385 8.94 13.94 -1.43
C SER A 385 8.04 12.82 -0.91
N THR A 386 8.32 11.62 -1.35
CA THR A 386 7.55 10.42 -0.98
C THR A 386 8.08 9.80 0.31
N ILE A 387 7.20 9.10 1.03
CA ILE A 387 7.54 8.25 2.16
C ILE A 387 6.64 7.01 2.16
N VAL A 388 7.23 5.86 2.49
CA VAL A 388 6.49 4.62 2.81
C VAL A 388 6.66 4.39 4.31
N PRO A 389 5.74 4.87 5.16
CA PRO A 389 5.84 4.71 6.60
C PRO A 389 5.56 3.25 6.98
N GLY A 390 6.53 2.61 7.59
CA GLY A 390 6.40 1.27 8.17
C GLY A 390 7.14 1.23 9.49
N PHE A 391 6.46 0.83 10.56
CA PHE A 391 7.10 0.68 11.86
C PHE A 391 8.05 -0.52 11.86
N ALA A 392 9.15 -0.41 12.59
CA ALA A 392 10.05 -1.53 12.86
C ALA A 392 9.30 -2.68 13.53
N ALA A 393 9.80 -3.91 13.34
CA ALA A 393 9.19 -5.09 13.96
C ALA A 393 9.18 -4.97 15.49
N ARG A 394 8.06 -5.32 16.10
CA ARG A 394 7.87 -5.38 17.56
C ARG A 394 8.38 -6.70 18.14
N ALA A 395 8.52 -6.78 19.46
CA ALA A 395 8.82 -8.03 20.15
C ALA A 395 7.71 -9.06 19.89
N GLN A 396 8.10 -10.34 19.82
CA GLN A 396 7.14 -11.43 19.68
C GLN A 396 6.18 -11.44 20.88
N GLY A 397 4.87 -11.48 20.59
CA GLY A 397 3.82 -11.46 21.61
C GLY A 397 3.46 -10.07 22.12
N SER A 398 4.04 -8.99 21.58
CA SER A 398 3.60 -7.62 21.88
C SER A 398 2.11 -7.46 21.57
N LYS A 399 1.39 -6.81 22.51
CA LYS A 399 -0.04 -6.51 22.39
C LYS A 399 -0.32 -5.02 22.27
N VAL A 400 0.71 -4.21 22.12
CA VAL A 400 0.55 -2.76 21.95
C VAL A 400 -0.13 -2.51 20.61
N ASP A 401 -1.29 -1.88 20.62
CA ASP A 401 -2.00 -1.46 19.40
C ASP A 401 -1.48 -0.10 18.96
N ILE A 402 -0.36 -0.10 18.23
CA ILE A 402 0.31 1.13 17.78
C ILE A 402 -0.61 1.98 16.91
N ASP A 403 -1.32 1.36 15.96
CA ASP A 403 -2.23 2.11 15.08
C ASP A 403 -3.40 2.71 15.89
N GLY A 404 -3.93 1.94 16.86
CA GLY A 404 -4.95 2.43 17.76
C GLY A 404 -4.49 3.63 18.58
N GLU A 405 -3.30 3.57 19.17
CA GLU A 405 -2.75 4.66 19.99
C GLU A 405 -2.37 5.92 19.16
N ILE A 406 -2.02 5.73 17.89
CA ILE A 406 -1.70 6.84 16.99
C ILE A 406 -2.96 7.52 16.46
N TYR A 407 -4.00 6.76 16.05
CA TYR A 407 -5.09 7.32 15.25
C TYR A 407 -6.42 7.47 15.99
N ASN A 408 -6.76 6.59 16.95
CA ASN A 408 -8.04 6.65 17.66
C ASN A 408 -8.23 7.93 18.48
N PRO A 409 -7.19 8.53 19.12
CA PRO A 409 -7.35 9.76 19.88
C PRO A 409 -7.89 10.95 19.08
N ALA A 410 -7.78 10.91 17.74
CA ALA A 410 -8.30 11.97 16.87
C ALA A 410 -9.81 12.24 17.12
N ALA A 411 -10.60 11.20 17.42
CA ALA A 411 -12.03 11.37 17.72
C ALA A 411 -12.26 12.13 19.03
N ASP A 412 -11.47 11.85 20.05
CA ASP A 412 -11.54 12.54 21.34
C ASP A 412 -11.08 14.00 21.23
N VAL A 413 -10.06 14.27 20.41
CA VAL A 413 -9.62 15.64 20.11
C VAL A 413 -10.71 16.41 19.37
N VAL A 414 -11.35 15.82 18.36
CA VAL A 414 -12.46 16.45 17.61
C VAL A 414 -13.66 16.75 18.52
N ASN A 415 -13.94 15.86 19.48
CA ASN A 415 -15.03 16.02 20.44
C ASN A 415 -14.67 16.88 21.65
N GLY A 416 -13.42 17.37 21.76
CA GLY A 416 -12.93 18.20 22.88
C GLY A 416 -12.72 17.43 24.19
N ALA A 417 -12.62 16.10 24.12
CA ALA A 417 -12.36 15.24 25.27
C ALA A 417 -10.87 15.02 25.54
N MET A 418 -10.00 15.32 24.58
CA MET A 418 -8.54 15.21 24.66
C MET A 418 -7.89 16.40 23.96
N THR A 419 -6.75 16.83 24.46
CA THR A 419 -5.90 17.85 23.83
C THR A 419 -4.87 17.19 22.88
N ALA A 420 -4.30 17.98 21.98
CA ALA A 420 -3.20 17.53 21.13
C ALA A 420 -1.95 17.11 21.93
N ASP A 421 -1.68 17.77 23.04
CA ASP A 421 -0.56 17.43 23.92
C ASP A 421 -0.78 16.07 24.62
N GLU A 422 -1.99 15.78 25.07
CA GLU A 422 -2.36 14.46 25.62
C GLU A 422 -2.30 13.37 24.55
N TRP A 423 -2.72 13.68 23.32
CA TRP A 423 -2.58 12.75 22.17
C TRP A 423 -1.10 12.42 21.90
N ALA A 424 -0.24 13.44 21.83
CA ALA A 424 1.19 13.24 21.64
C ALA A 424 1.81 12.41 22.77
N GLN A 425 1.35 12.59 24.02
CA GLN A 425 1.81 11.81 25.17
C GLN A 425 1.34 10.34 25.07
N ALA A 426 0.11 10.07 24.63
CA ALA A 426 -0.38 8.70 24.42
C ALA A 426 0.48 7.94 23.40
N ILE A 427 0.86 8.58 22.29
CA ILE A 427 1.79 8.00 21.31
C ILE A 427 3.14 7.67 21.97
N GLU A 428 3.71 8.60 22.76
CA GLU A 428 4.98 8.39 23.45
C GLU A 428 4.93 7.25 24.47
N ASP A 429 3.85 7.13 25.22
CA ASP A 429 3.64 6.07 26.21
C ASP A 429 3.57 4.70 25.53
N ALA A 430 2.86 4.59 24.40
CA ALA A 430 2.82 3.38 23.59
C ALA A 430 4.21 3.00 23.06
N PHE A 431 4.97 3.98 22.57
CA PHE A 431 6.34 3.76 22.11
C PHE A 431 7.27 3.32 23.24
N ALA A 432 7.13 3.90 24.44
CA ALA A 432 7.88 3.51 25.63
C ALA A 432 7.62 2.04 25.99
N GLN A 433 6.36 1.59 25.90
CA GLN A 433 6.01 0.19 26.13
C GLN A 433 6.69 -0.72 25.09
N VAL A 434 6.62 -0.39 23.79
CA VAL A 434 7.28 -1.18 22.74
C VAL A 434 8.81 -1.26 22.98
N ARG A 435 9.45 -0.13 23.32
CA ARG A 435 10.89 -0.13 23.66
C ARG A 435 11.22 -1.06 24.83
N SER A 436 10.40 -1.02 25.88
CA SER A 436 10.57 -1.91 27.05
C SER A 436 10.43 -3.39 26.69
N GLU A 437 9.43 -3.73 25.83
CA GLU A 437 9.24 -5.11 25.35
C GLU A 437 10.42 -5.57 24.47
N LEU A 438 10.95 -4.71 23.61
CA LEU A 438 12.11 -5.00 22.77
C LEU A 438 13.40 -5.19 23.60
N GLU A 439 13.57 -4.44 24.68
CA GLU A 439 14.70 -4.61 25.60
C GLU A 439 14.61 -5.92 26.38
N ALA A 440 13.41 -6.30 26.83
CA ALA A 440 13.17 -7.54 27.54
C ALA A 440 13.33 -8.80 26.66
N ALA A 441 13.24 -8.65 25.35
CA ALA A 441 13.38 -9.75 24.36
C ALA A 441 14.83 -9.99 23.91
N LYS A 442 15.79 -9.13 24.32
CA LYS A 442 17.24 -9.31 24.06
C LYS A 442 17.89 -10.26 25.03
#